data_764e43ed7fe681ebdc205803d558d676
#
_entry.id   764e43ed7fe681ebdc205803d558d676
#
_cell.length_a   1.000
_cell.length_b   1.000
_cell.length_c   1.000
_cell.angle_alpha   90.00
_cell.angle_beta   90.00
_cell.angle_gamma   90.00
#
_symmetry.space_group_name_H-M   'P 1'
#
loop_
_entity.id
_entity.type
_entity.pdbx_description
1 polymer ?
#
loop_
_entity_poly.entity_id
_entity_poly.type
_entity_poly.pdbx_seq_one_letter_code
_entity_poly.pdbx_strand_id
1 'polypeptide(L)'
;MKGIRKWLALLVTGCLLVPLAACGGTESVREVAYELPYYDGNYTEELDDPFKPAYNSELWRRADISIDGADPMVLDDTARSGYFYAYVTGFTYYYSDDLTTWQNGGSFVSLPADLSGSGDTWAPEVIYDEDTDLYYAFFTLNPPADAAYESESAPTYMPMVATSESAAGPFVPVTFDDRNQTYPQFYVKYCLFDNISYIEAFERENLPDDTVWESIYTLDGGYVDGDEGWVRAIDFHPWVDPDTGEKYLYWSQTPGSIAGVKMDDWLTPDWSTYKTLTACGYYTIEDYVKGMNGETVETVYYENIAAYCNEGPFMIKHNGKYYLTFSIGAYDQSSYGVMQAVSDSPLGPFRKLSDSENGMLLNNDIGENPSVAGPGHHSFFTLNVNGTTKLIMAYHAHNMVNVYTGRHVQFDEVKWVTVKDINGNDLDVMHVNGPTVSVQPGFGYTSGAGDVSDKIGSATLVRGSLAEGSSANCLADGLVSYYTVVSQPFEEAYVKEAEASVTSTFELTLTEPTQVRGIMFYNSNSEETMFDRITDIAFICEENGQEKIYYIEELVRNDNTSLVYDILNDRYNVVYSSPVYAEFEAINVRSIRFTLEVPEDQASAAIREVALVGNFNA
;
A
#
# COMPACT_ATOMS: atom_id res chain seq x y z
N MET A 1 -8.26 17.93 27.92
CA MET A 1 -7.61 19.01 28.75
C MET A 1 -7.12 18.37 30.04
N LYS A 2 -5.86 18.11 30.16
CA LYS A 2 -4.98 17.77 31.28
C LYS A 2 -4.16 16.51 31.01
N GLY A 3 -3.10 16.66 30.30
CA GLY A 3 -2.00 15.71 30.14
C GLY A 3 -0.68 16.44 29.96
N ILE A 4 -0.59 17.72 30.39
CA ILE A 4 0.70 18.38 30.56
C ILE A 4 1.23 17.97 31.91
N ARG A 5 1.93 16.86 31.97
CA ARG A 5 2.73 16.48 33.13
C ARG A 5 4.19 16.70 32.86
N LYS A 6 4.62 17.83 33.45
CA LYS A 6 5.94 18.07 34.03
C LYS A 6 7.12 18.25 33.10
N TRP A 7 7.18 19.41 32.49
CA TRP A 7 8.45 20.08 32.37
C TRP A 7 8.78 20.67 33.74
N LEU A 8 9.44 19.92 34.60
CA LEU A 8 10.18 20.45 35.73
C LEU A 8 11.58 19.89 35.59
N ALA A 9 12.45 20.75 35.11
CA ALA A 9 13.89 20.52 35.19
C ALA A 9 14.27 20.32 36.64
N LEU A 10 14.57 19.10 37.03
CA LEU A 10 15.43 18.79 38.16
C LEU A 10 16.68 18.19 37.59
N LEU A 11 17.71 19.01 37.46
CA LEU A 11 19.09 18.55 37.34
C LEU A 11 19.42 17.74 38.59
N VAL A 12 19.26 16.44 38.51
CA VAL A 12 19.91 15.52 39.45
C VAL A 12 20.91 14.71 38.63
N THR A 13 22.15 15.10 38.72
CA THR A 13 23.31 14.36 38.23
C THR A 13 23.41 13.03 38.98
N GLY A 14 22.78 12.02 38.44
CA GLY A 14 22.97 10.62 38.83
C GLY A 14 23.91 9.95 37.86
N CYS A 15 25.20 9.85 38.22
CA CYS A 15 26.14 9.02 37.47
C CYS A 15 25.84 7.55 37.72
N LEU A 16 25.20 6.87 36.81
CA LEU A 16 25.16 5.42 36.77
C LEU A 16 26.35 4.90 35.97
N LEU A 17 27.13 4.06 36.61
CA LEU A 17 28.30 3.40 36.03
C LEU A 17 27.88 2.12 35.35
N VAL A 18 27.86 2.14 34.02
CA VAL A 18 27.72 0.89 33.25
C VAL A 18 29.10 0.24 33.12
N PRO A 19 29.33 -1.00 33.59
CA PRO A 19 30.61 -1.65 33.42
C PRO A 19 30.77 -2.23 32.05
N LEU A 20 31.43 -1.53 31.13
CA LEU A 20 31.96 -2.11 29.90
C LEU A 20 33.23 -2.92 30.25
N ALA A 21 33.12 -4.25 30.16
CA ALA A 21 34.27 -5.14 30.34
C ALA A 21 35.17 -5.07 29.10
N ALA A 22 36.21 -4.25 29.15
CA ALA A 22 37.30 -4.24 28.17
C ALA A 22 38.42 -5.18 28.58
N CYS A 23 38.84 -6.07 27.73
CA CYS A 23 40.12 -6.78 27.82
C CYS A 23 41.24 -5.90 27.29
N GLY A 24 42.20 -5.57 28.13
CA GLY A 24 43.57 -5.13 27.78
C GLY A 24 43.86 -3.63 27.92
N GLY A 25 44.46 -3.29 28.98
CA GLY A 25 45.17 -2.12 29.50
C GLY A 25 45.46 -0.93 28.59
N THR A 26 44.72 0.13 28.82
CA THR A 26 45.10 1.55 28.86
C THR A 26 44.04 2.26 29.69
N GLU A 27 44.40 3.31 30.43
CA GLU A 27 43.48 4.04 31.31
C GLU A 27 42.16 4.36 30.57
N SER A 28 41.04 3.74 31.01
CA SER A 28 39.71 4.00 30.47
C SER A 28 39.30 5.41 30.86
N VAL A 29 39.21 6.29 29.89
CA VAL A 29 38.42 7.52 30.03
C VAL A 29 36.99 7.05 30.39
N ARG A 30 36.51 7.46 31.55
CA ARG A 30 35.12 7.19 31.96
C ARG A 30 34.21 7.88 30.97
N GLU A 31 33.57 7.10 30.11
CA GLU A 31 32.48 7.59 29.26
C GLU A 31 31.36 8.08 30.18
N VAL A 32 31.00 9.36 30.04
CA VAL A 32 29.89 9.96 30.78
C VAL A 32 28.66 9.76 29.93
N ALA A 33 27.76 8.87 30.35
CA ALA A 33 26.47 8.70 29.73
C ALA A 33 25.42 9.65 30.33
N TYR A 34 24.60 10.23 29.50
CA TYR A 34 23.53 11.17 29.85
C TYR A 34 22.17 10.52 29.61
N GLU A 35 21.29 10.55 30.61
CA GLU A 35 19.92 10.13 30.44
C GLU A 35 19.24 11.04 29.39
N LEU A 36 18.56 10.42 28.41
CA LEU A 36 17.82 11.11 27.37
C LEU A 36 16.37 11.20 27.79
N PRO A 37 15.82 12.39 28.06
CA PRO A 37 14.40 12.53 28.29
C PRO A 37 13.61 12.18 27.02
N TYR A 38 12.62 11.33 27.14
CA TYR A 38 11.83 10.86 26.01
C TYR A 38 10.33 10.78 26.34
N TYR A 39 9.54 10.67 25.27
CA TYR A 39 8.13 10.36 25.27
C TYR A 39 7.94 9.00 24.59
N ASP A 40 7.25 8.08 25.24
CA ASP A 40 7.12 6.68 24.83
C ASP A 40 5.84 6.36 24.07
N GLY A 41 5.10 7.37 23.64
CA GLY A 41 3.87 7.17 22.86
C GLY A 41 2.73 6.50 23.62
N ASN A 42 2.77 6.46 24.95
CA ASN A 42 1.71 5.87 25.76
C ASN A 42 0.39 6.66 25.65
N TYR A 43 -0.41 6.36 24.66
CA TYR A 43 -1.76 6.90 24.47
C TYR A 43 -2.76 6.14 25.35
N THR A 44 -2.91 6.54 26.59
CA THR A 44 -3.82 5.87 27.53
C THR A 44 -5.27 6.30 27.41
N GLU A 45 -5.61 7.28 26.56
CA GLU A 45 -6.93 7.90 26.59
C GLU A 45 -7.78 7.73 25.32
N GLU A 46 -7.30 7.08 24.24
CA GLU A 46 -8.02 7.06 22.96
C GLU A 46 -8.01 5.71 22.23
N LEU A 47 -8.20 4.62 22.96
CA LEU A 47 -8.37 3.29 22.36
C LEU A 47 -9.72 3.09 21.65
N ASP A 48 -10.62 4.07 21.70
CA ASP A 48 -11.95 3.96 21.11
C ASP A 48 -11.95 3.95 19.58
N ASP A 49 -10.82 4.31 18.94
CA ASP A 49 -10.66 4.31 17.49
C ASP A 49 -9.21 3.94 17.12
N PRO A 50 -8.94 2.67 16.82
CA PRO A 50 -7.60 2.21 16.46
C PRO A 50 -7.09 2.78 15.13
N PHE A 51 -7.98 3.37 14.31
CA PHE A 51 -7.65 3.96 13.02
C PHE A 51 -7.43 5.47 13.07
N LYS A 52 -7.54 6.11 14.24
CA LYS A 52 -7.18 7.52 14.34
C LYS A 52 -5.74 7.75 13.90
N PRO A 53 -5.47 8.78 13.10
CA PRO A 53 -4.13 9.19 12.75
C PRO A 53 -3.26 9.36 13.99
N ALA A 54 -1.98 9.10 13.86
CA ALA A 54 -1.02 9.32 14.95
C ALA A 54 -1.14 10.77 15.42
N TYR A 55 -1.40 10.94 16.70
CA TYR A 55 -1.73 12.22 17.26
C TYR A 55 -0.56 13.21 17.13
N ASN A 56 -0.78 14.28 16.36
CA ASN A 56 0.03 15.50 16.30
C ASN A 56 1.54 15.40 16.16
N SER A 57 2.07 14.34 15.64
CA SER A 57 3.50 14.31 15.43
C SER A 57 3.81 14.33 13.93
N GLU A 58 4.50 15.35 13.49
CA GLU A 58 5.13 15.39 12.17
C GLU A 58 6.16 14.24 11.98
N LEU A 59 6.53 13.56 13.05
CA LEU A 59 7.46 12.44 13.05
C LEU A 59 6.78 11.08 12.85
N TRP A 60 5.50 10.97 13.21
CA TRP A 60 4.76 9.71 13.24
C TRP A 60 3.44 9.83 12.50
N ARG A 61 3.02 8.75 11.88
CA ARG A 61 1.73 8.65 11.19
C ARG A 61 1.09 7.29 11.45
N ARG A 62 -0.18 7.15 11.10
CA ARG A 62 -0.84 5.86 10.84
C ARG A 62 -1.13 5.73 9.35
N ALA A 63 -1.47 4.53 8.90
CA ALA A 63 -1.86 4.30 7.52
C ALA A 63 -3.16 5.03 7.16
N ASP A 64 -4.14 5.03 8.07
CA ASP A 64 -5.41 5.76 7.90
C ASP A 64 -5.17 7.28 7.87
N ILE A 65 -5.56 7.90 6.77
CA ILE A 65 -5.40 9.33 6.53
C ILE A 65 -6.68 10.14 6.77
N SER A 66 -7.67 9.54 7.43
CA SER A 66 -8.96 10.16 7.77
C SER A 66 -9.79 10.61 6.56
N ILE A 67 -9.71 9.89 5.46
CA ILE A 67 -10.60 10.03 4.31
C ILE A 67 -11.57 8.86 4.30
N ASP A 68 -12.86 9.16 4.50
CA ASP A 68 -13.95 8.21 4.24
C ASP A 68 -14.14 8.10 2.74
N GLY A 69 -13.87 6.94 2.18
CA GLY A 69 -14.00 6.73 0.75
C GLY A 69 -13.47 5.38 0.31
N ALA A 70 -13.89 5.01 -0.89
CA ALA A 70 -13.48 3.79 -1.54
C ALA A 70 -12.70 4.10 -2.81
N ASP A 71 -11.92 3.11 -3.26
CA ASP A 71 -11.30 3.11 -4.59
C ASP A 71 -10.42 4.37 -4.78
N PRO A 72 -9.46 4.62 -3.89
CA PRO A 72 -8.72 5.88 -3.89
C PRO A 72 -7.69 5.94 -5.01
N MET A 73 -7.67 7.06 -5.72
CA MET A 73 -6.57 7.44 -6.59
C MET A 73 -5.92 8.72 -6.06
N VAL A 74 -4.59 8.71 -5.94
CA VAL A 74 -3.83 9.87 -5.49
C VAL A 74 -2.99 10.45 -6.62
N LEU A 75 -3.24 11.71 -6.94
CA LEU A 75 -2.48 12.50 -7.91
C LEU A 75 -1.51 13.45 -7.18
N ASP A 76 -0.22 13.33 -7.45
CA ASP A 76 0.75 14.37 -7.09
C ASP A 76 0.69 15.50 -8.12
N ASP A 77 0.04 16.59 -7.77
CA ASP A 77 -0.03 17.81 -8.57
C ASP A 77 0.73 18.97 -7.92
N THR A 78 1.62 18.66 -6.97
CA THR A 78 2.35 19.67 -6.19
C THR A 78 3.17 20.63 -7.03
N ALA A 79 3.70 20.16 -8.16
CA ALA A 79 4.47 20.98 -9.09
C ALA A 79 3.62 22.05 -9.82
N ARG A 80 2.29 21.84 -9.96
CA ARG A 80 1.38 22.75 -10.67
C ARG A 80 0.51 23.55 -9.71
N SER A 81 -0.21 22.84 -8.83
CA SER A 81 -1.17 23.44 -7.90
C SER A 81 -0.63 23.64 -6.49
N GLY A 82 0.44 22.95 -6.11
CA GLY A 82 0.97 22.91 -4.75
C GLY A 82 0.28 21.85 -3.87
N TYR A 83 -0.58 20.98 -4.43
CA TYR A 83 -1.36 20.02 -3.69
C TYR A 83 -1.27 18.59 -4.24
N PHE A 84 -1.45 17.63 -3.35
CA PHE A 84 -1.89 16.28 -3.69
C PHE A 84 -3.42 16.26 -3.72
N TYR A 85 -3.96 15.46 -4.63
CA TYR A 85 -5.41 15.24 -4.73
C TYR A 85 -5.70 13.76 -4.55
N ALA A 86 -6.70 13.43 -3.74
CA ALA A 86 -7.24 12.08 -3.60
C ALA A 86 -8.68 12.08 -4.10
N TYR A 87 -8.94 11.29 -5.13
CA TYR A 87 -10.28 11.07 -5.68
C TYR A 87 -10.80 9.74 -5.18
N VAL A 88 -12.08 9.70 -4.81
CA VAL A 88 -12.72 8.49 -4.30
C VAL A 88 -14.07 8.27 -4.98
N THR A 89 -14.56 7.05 -4.95
CA THR A 89 -15.92 6.71 -5.36
C THR A 89 -16.94 7.65 -4.72
N GLY A 90 -17.93 8.12 -5.48
CA GLY A 90 -18.99 9.01 -5.00
C GLY A 90 -18.80 10.50 -5.34
N PHE A 91 -18.10 10.84 -6.42
CA PHE A 91 -17.86 12.21 -6.91
C PHE A 91 -16.97 13.10 -6.04
N THR A 92 -16.45 12.62 -4.93
CA THR A 92 -15.73 13.45 -3.96
C THR A 92 -14.23 13.41 -4.21
N TYR A 93 -13.58 14.56 -4.02
CA TYR A 93 -12.14 14.64 -3.93
C TYR A 93 -11.71 15.31 -2.63
N TYR A 94 -10.48 15.01 -2.24
CA TYR A 94 -9.78 15.64 -1.13
C TYR A 94 -8.46 16.21 -1.64
N TYR A 95 -7.90 17.18 -0.93
CA TYR A 95 -6.59 17.74 -1.26
C TYR A 95 -5.77 18.01 -0.01
N SER A 96 -4.45 17.92 -0.15
CA SER A 96 -3.48 18.12 0.93
C SER A 96 -2.21 18.74 0.39
N ASP A 97 -1.54 19.59 1.16
CA ASP A 97 -0.19 20.08 0.87
C ASP A 97 0.89 19.36 1.71
N ASP A 98 0.49 18.51 2.66
CA ASP A 98 1.37 17.84 3.62
C ASP A 98 1.21 16.31 3.71
N LEU A 99 0.21 15.72 3.01
CA LEU A 99 -0.19 14.31 3.07
C LEU A 99 -0.74 13.83 4.43
N THR A 100 -0.83 14.74 5.39
CA THR A 100 -1.26 14.45 6.76
C THR A 100 -2.65 15.03 7.03
N THR A 101 -2.86 16.24 6.52
CA THR A 101 -4.11 16.97 6.70
C THR A 101 -4.85 17.08 5.37
N TRP A 102 -5.97 16.38 5.26
CA TRP A 102 -6.78 16.36 4.05
C TRP A 102 -8.03 17.21 4.18
N GLN A 103 -8.28 18.02 3.17
CA GLN A 103 -9.45 18.90 3.09
C GLN A 103 -10.43 18.35 2.05
N ASN A 104 -11.70 18.26 2.40
CA ASN A 104 -12.75 17.87 1.46
C ASN A 104 -12.98 19.00 0.45
N GLY A 105 -12.75 18.73 -0.83
CA GLY A 105 -12.92 19.68 -1.93
C GLY A 105 -14.34 19.68 -2.54
N GLY A 106 -15.18 18.74 -2.13
CA GLY A 106 -16.52 18.56 -2.69
C GLY A 106 -16.53 17.71 -3.96
N SER A 107 -17.43 17.99 -4.89
CA SER A 107 -17.56 17.25 -6.14
C SER A 107 -16.53 17.70 -7.17
N PHE A 108 -15.79 16.75 -7.76
CA PHE A 108 -14.85 17.03 -8.84
C PHE A 108 -15.52 17.03 -10.24
N VAL A 109 -16.72 16.46 -10.40
CA VAL A 109 -17.41 16.34 -11.69
C VAL A 109 -18.61 17.27 -11.76
N SER A 110 -18.80 17.89 -12.92
CA SER A 110 -20.00 18.64 -13.30
C SER A 110 -20.77 17.87 -14.37
N LEU A 111 -21.77 17.11 -13.98
CA LEU A 111 -22.59 16.35 -14.92
C LEU A 111 -23.51 17.26 -15.73
N PRO A 112 -23.69 17.02 -17.05
CA PRO A 112 -24.68 17.68 -17.86
C PRO A 112 -26.10 17.37 -17.37
N ALA A 113 -27.08 18.22 -17.74
CA ALA A 113 -28.44 18.14 -17.23
C ALA A 113 -29.15 16.80 -17.56
N ASP A 114 -28.81 16.18 -18.66
CA ASP A 114 -29.35 14.90 -19.09
C ASP A 114 -28.77 13.68 -18.35
N LEU A 115 -27.66 13.86 -17.65
CA LEU A 115 -27.13 12.89 -16.68
C LEU A 115 -27.47 13.26 -15.22
N SER A 116 -28.29 14.30 -15.03
CA SER A 116 -28.78 14.68 -13.69
C SER A 116 -29.63 13.56 -13.10
N GLY A 117 -29.30 13.14 -11.87
CA GLY A 117 -29.95 11.98 -11.24
C GLY A 117 -29.24 10.65 -11.49
N SER A 118 -28.07 10.67 -12.15
CA SER A 118 -27.16 9.53 -12.13
C SER A 118 -26.82 9.11 -10.71
N GLY A 119 -26.55 7.84 -10.53
CA GLY A 119 -25.97 7.31 -9.29
C GLY A 119 -24.53 7.78 -9.09
N ASP A 120 -23.80 7.04 -8.27
CA ASP A 120 -22.41 7.38 -7.96
C ASP A 120 -21.46 7.22 -9.15
N THR A 121 -20.33 7.92 -9.10
CA THR A 121 -19.14 7.56 -9.86
C THR A 121 -18.39 6.49 -9.11
N TRP A 122 -17.83 5.52 -9.86
CA TRP A 122 -17.01 4.48 -9.30
C TRP A 122 -15.58 4.60 -9.79
N ALA A 123 -14.64 4.35 -8.89
CA ALA A 123 -13.21 4.22 -9.15
C ALA A 123 -12.68 5.31 -10.10
N PRO A 124 -12.73 6.59 -9.71
CA PRO A 124 -12.20 7.66 -10.53
C PRO A 124 -10.68 7.64 -10.55
N GLU A 125 -10.09 7.76 -11.74
CA GLU A 125 -8.66 8.01 -11.92
C GLU A 125 -8.42 9.25 -12.75
N VAL A 126 -7.43 10.06 -12.36
CA VAL A 126 -7.13 11.34 -12.99
C VAL A 126 -5.68 11.37 -13.45
N ILE A 127 -5.47 11.77 -14.69
CA ILE A 127 -4.14 12.00 -15.26
C ILE A 127 -4.05 13.39 -15.87
N TYR A 128 -2.90 14.03 -15.72
CA TYR A 128 -2.58 15.25 -16.45
C TYR A 128 -1.87 14.91 -17.74
N ASP A 129 -2.26 15.56 -18.82
CA ASP A 129 -1.65 15.40 -20.13
C ASP A 129 -0.94 16.68 -20.57
N GLU A 130 0.38 16.63 -20.64
CA GLU A 130 1.21 17.78 -21.03
C GLU A 130 0.97 18.22 -22.48
N ASP A 131 0.55 17.31 -23.38
CA ASP A 131 0.33 17.62 -24.78
C ASP A 131 -0.90 18.51 -24.99
N THR A 132 -1.93 18.33 -24.15
CA THR A 132 -3.19 19.07 -24.24
C THR A 132 -3.34 20.16 -23.17
N ASP A 133 -2.48 20.16 -22.14
CA ASP A 133 -2.57 21.02 -20.95
C ASP A 133 -3.92 20.84 -20.22
N LEU A 134 -4.41 19.58 -20.17
CA LEU A 134 -5.67 19.21 -19.53
C LEU A 134 -5.49 18.05 -18.58
N TYR A 135 -6.36 17.98 -17.60
CA TYR A 135 -6.59 16.80 -16.77
C TYR A 135 -7.71 15.97 -17.37
N TYR A 136 -7.52 14.66 -17.39
CA TYR A 136 -8.51 13.68 -17.83
C TYR A 136 -8.91 12.83 -16.63
N ALA A 137 -10.19 12.78 -16.32
CA ALA A 137 -10.77 11.91 -15.31
C ALA A 137 -11.51 10.75 -15.98
N PHE A 138 -11.08 9.53 -15.67
CA PHE A 138 -11.73 8.29 -16.12
C PHE A 138 -12.51 7.73 -14.95
N PHE A 139 -13.73 7.33 -15.16
CA PHE A 139 -14.59 6.76 -14.13
C PHE A 139 -15.75 5.98 -14.71
N THR A 140 -16.39 5.18 -13.88
CA THR A 140 -17.65 4.51 -14.23
C THR A 140 -18.80 5.32 -13.64
N LEU A 141 -19.82 5.59 -14.44
CA LEU A 141 -21.02 6.28 -14.00
C LEU A 141 -22.22 5.34 -14.02
N ASN A 142 -22.96 5.27 -12.91
CA ASN A 142 -24.27 4.66 -12.90
C ASN A 142 -25.28 5.59 -13.57
N PRO A 143 -25.97 5.19 -14.64
CA PRO A 143 -26.95 6.02 -15.30
C PRO A 143 -28.14 6.36 -14.38
N PRO A 144 -28.91 7.43 -14.68
CA PRO A 144 -30.09 7.79 -13.90
C PRO A 144 -31.13 6.66 -13.84
N ALA A 145 -31.68 6.38 -12.66
CA ALA A 145 -32.61 5.29 -12.42
C ALA A 145 -33.99 5.45 -13.15
N ASP A 146 -34.33 6.68 -13.49
CA ASP A 146 -35.57 7.04 -14.24
C ASP A 146 -35.34 7.13 -15.76
N ALA A 147 -34.11 6.93 -16.18
CA ALA A 147 -33.86 6.69 -17.60
C ALA A 147 -34.59 5.41 -17.96
N ALA A 148 -35.75 5.58 -18.61
CA ALA A 148 -36.66 4.51 -18.93
C ALA A 148 -35.96 3.44 -19.79
N TYR A 149 -35.36 2.49 -19.12
CA TYR A 149 -34.90 1.27 -19.73
C TYR A 149 -36.10 0.40 -20.01
N GLU A 150 -36.69 0.59 -21.15
CA GLU A 150 -37.75 -0.31 -21.65
C GLU A 150 -37.15 -1.65 -22.10
N SER A 151 -35.83 -1.84 -22.06
CA SER A 151 -35.17 -3.09 -22.41
C SER A 151 -34.23 -3.55 -21.32
N GLU A 152 -34.20 -4.85 -21.03
CA GLU A 152 -33.28 -5.49 -20.06
C GLU A 152 -31.79 -5.38 -20.45
N SER A 153 -31.48 -4.76 -21.59
CA SER A 153 -30.15 -4.67 -22.22
C SER A 153 -29.44 -3.33 -22.10
N ALA A 154 -29.87 -2.47 -21.19
CA ALA A 154 -29.20 -1.18 -21.02
C ALA A 154 -27.91 -1.31 -20.19
N PRO A 155 -26.83 -0.52 -20.51
CA PRO A 155 -25.63 -0.57 -19.74
C PRO A 155 -25.89 -0.14 -18.30
N THR A 156 -25.55 -1.03 -17.37
CA THR A 156 -25.61 -0.71 -15.94
C THR A 156 -24.48 0.24 -15.54
N TYR A 157 -23.44 0.35 -16.39
CA TYR A 157 -22.22 1.07 -16.12
C TYR A 157 -21.75 1.80 -17.38
N MET A 158 -21.54 3.12 -17.28
CA MET A 158 -21.05 3.95 -18.36
C MET A 158 -19.55 4.20 -18.21
N PRO A 159 -18.70 3.76 -19.16
CA PRO A 159 -17.29 4.11 -19.20
C PRO A 159 -17.14 5.59 -19.60
N MET A 160 -16.82 6.44 -18.62
CA MET A 160 -16.78 7.89 -18.80
C MET A 160 -15.36 8.41 -18.89
N VAL A 161 -15.21 9.49 -19.65
CA VAL A 161 -14.04 10.38 -19.56
C VAL A 161 -14.53 11.83 -19.49
N ALA A 162 -13.91 12.60 -18.60
CA ALA A 162 -14.21 14.02 -18.44
C ALA A 162 -12.91 14.82 -18.39
N THR A 163 -12.95 16.09 -18.77
CA THR A 163 -11.76 16.96 -18.82
C THR A 163 -11.91 18.19 -17.96
N SER A 164 -10.79 18.70 -17.46
CA SER A 164 -10.70 19.95 -16.72
C SER A 164 -9.35 20.65 -16.97
N GLU A 165 -9.31 21.96 -16.78
CA GLU A 165 -8.05 22.74 -16.72
C GLU A 165 -7.41 22.69 -15.32
N SER A 166 -8.06 22.07 -14.34
CA SER A 166 -7.62 22.02 -12.95
C SER A 166 -7.81 20.62 -12.37
N ALA A 167 -6.85 20.16 -11.57
CA ALA A 167 -6.97 18.93 -10.79
C ALA A 167 -8.19 18.93 -9.84
N ALA A 168 -8.55 20.10 -9.30
CA ALA A 168 -9.74 20.26 -8.47
C ALA A 168 -11.07 20.15 -9.26
N GLY A 169 -11.02 20.10 -10.60
CA GLY A 169 -12.20 20.20 -11.44
C GLY A 169 -12.71 21.64 -11.60
N PRO A 170 -13.99 21.86 -12.02
CA PRO A 170 -14.92 20.79 -12.35
C PRO A 170 -14.54 20.05 -13.64
N PHE A 171 -14.56 18.74 -13.57
CA PHE A 171 -14.42 17.91 -14.78
C PHE A 171 -15.76 17.84 -15.52
N VAL A 172 -15.73 18.08 -16.83
CA VAL A 172 -16.90 18.05 -17.70
C VAL A 172 -16.81 16.83 -18.60
N PRO A 173 -17.82 15.93 -18.60
CA PRO A 173 -17.84 14.77 -19.47
C PRO A 173 -17.66 15.12 -20.94
N VAL A 174 -16.80 14.39 -21.63
CA VAL A 174 -16.58 14.53 -23.07
C VAL A 174 -17.79 13.96 -23.82
N THR A 175 -18.15 14.60 -24.92
CA THR A 175 -19.24 14.15 -25.80
C THR A 175 -18.67 13.63 -27.11
N PHE A 176 -19.13 12.46 -27.52
CA PHE A 176 -18.74 11.78 -28.76
C PHE A 176 -19.91 11.77 -29.75
N ASP A 177 -19.91 12.72 -30.68
CA ASP A 177 -21.08 12.94 -31.58
C ASP A 177 -21.20 11.96 -32.76
N ASP A 178 -20.09 11.33 -33.16
CA ASP A 178 -20.01 10.54 -34.41
C ASP A 178 -19.95 9.00 -34.17
N ARG A 179 -20.35 8.53 -33.00
CA ARG A 179 -20.25 7.10 -32.69
C ARG A 179 -21.37 6.28 -33.32
N ASN A 180 -20.99 5.16 -33.95
CA ASN A 180 -21.93 4.13 -34.42
C ASN A 180 -22.65 3.53 -33.20
N GLN A 181 -24.01 3.54 -33.22
CA GLN A 181 -24.76 3.23 -32.01
C GLN A 181 -25.89 2.25 -32.37
N THR A 182 -25.87 1.09 -31.72
CA THR A 182 -26.97 0.12 -31.78
C THR A 182 -27.90 0.22 -30.57
N TYR A 183 -27.52 0.94 -29.51
CA TYR A 183 -28.26 1.08 -28.25
C TYR A 183 -28.86 2.47 -28.04
N PRO A 184 -29.73 2.67 -27.02
CA PRO A 184 -30.42 3.95 -26.82
C PRO A 184 -29.43 5.11 -26.87
N GLN A 185 -29.52 5.88 -27.90
CA GLN A 185 -28.56 6.91 -28.33
C GLN A 185 -28.19 7.94 -27.24
N PHE A 186 -28.96 7.96 -26.17
CA PHE A 186 -28.89 9.01 -25.18
C PHE A 186 -27.64 8.99 -24.32
N TYR A 187 -27.17 7.79 -23.95
CA TYR A 187 -26.02 7.67 -23.04
C TYR A 187 -24.70 7.40 -23.74
N VAL A 188 -24.74 6.71 -24.86
CA VAL A 188 -23.55 6.29 -25.60
C VAL A 188 -22.72 7.47 -26.08
N LYS A 189 -23.32 8.63 -26.26
CA LYS A 189 -22.61 9.86 -26.62
C LYS A 189 -21.61 10.33 -25.54
N TYR A 190 -21.74 9.88 -24.30
CA TYR A 190 -20.82 10.18 -23.21
C TYR A 190 -19.84 9.04 -22.89
N CYS A 191 -20.06 7.86 -23.47
CA CYS A 191 -19.19 6.73 -23.23
C CYS A 191 -17.89 6.84 -24.02
N LEU A 192 -16.76 6.65 -23.34
CA LEU A 192 -15.44 6.61 -23.97
C LEU A 192 -15.36 5.50 -25.02
N PHE A 193 -15.98 4.35 -24.77
CA PHE A 193 -15.93 3.23 -25.68
C PHE A 193 -17.09 3.29 -26.69
N ASP A 194 -16.72 3.18 -27.96
CA ASP A 194 -17.64 2.75 -29.00
C ASP A 194 -17.97 1.27 -28.74
N ASN A 195 -19.20 1.01 -28.35
CA ASN A 195 -19.65 -0.32 -27.95
C ASN A 195 -19.42 -1.38 -29.04
N ILE A 196 -19.63 -1.05 -30.29
CA ILE A 196 -19.45 -1.98 -31.39
C ILE A 196 -17.98 -2.35 -31.54
N SER A 197 -17.08 -1.35 -31.59
CA SER A 197 -15.66 -1.56 -31.73
C SER A 197 -15.07 -2.31 -30.53
N TYR A 198 -15.58 -2.05 -29.32
CA TYR A 198 -15.17 -2.76 -28.12
C TYR A 198 -15.59 -4.24 -28.16
N ILE A 199 -16.84 -4.54 -28.49
CA ILE A 199 -17.34 -5.91 -28.62
C ILE A 199 -16.56 -6.67 -29.70
N GLU A 200 -16.36 -6.08 -30.89
CA GLU A 200 -15.59 -6.70 -31.96
C GLU A 200 -14.13 -6.99 -31.55
N ALA A 201 -13.51 -6.08 -30.79
CA ALA A 201 -12.17 -6.27 -30.26
C ALA A 201 -12.11 -7.40 -29.23
N PHE A 202 -13.09 -7.41 -28.32
CA PHE A 202 -13.25 -8.44 -27.31
C PHE A 202 -13.47 -9.83 -27.92
N GLU A 203 -14.38 -9.96 -28.88
CA GLU A 203 -14.64 -11.21 -29.60
C GLU A 203 -13.40 -11.71 -30.34
N ARG A 204 -12.75 -10.82 -31.08
CA ARG A 204 -11.52 -11.17 -31.82
C ARG A 204 -10.42 -11.71 -30.92
N GLU A 205 -10.26 -11.18 -29.70
CA GLU A 205 -9.22 -11.62 -28.78
C GLU A 205 -9.61 -12.88 -28.01
N ASN A 206 -10.85 -12.97 -27.57
CA ASN A 206 -11.28 -13.96 -26.61
C ASN A 206 -12.09 -15.12 -27.25
N LEU A 207 -12.56 -14.98 -28.50
CA LEU A 207 -13.34 -15.98 -29.21
C LEU A 207 -12.66 -16.48 -30.51
N PRO A 208 -11.36 -16.85 -30.48
CA PRO A 208 -10.68 -17.33 -31.67
C PRO A 208 -11.22 -18.68 -32.17
N ASP A 209 -11.92 -19.42 -31.31
CA ASP A 209 -12.51 -20.72 -31.61
C ASP A 209 -13.85 -20.82 -30.88
N ASP A 210 -14.94 -20.73 -31.62
CA ASP A 210 -16.33 -20.55 -31.18
C ASP A 210 -16.81 -21.45 -30.01
N THR A 211 -16.04 -22.44 -29.62
CA THR A 211 -16.51 -23.46 -28.68
C THR A 211 -16.00 -23.28 -27.26
N VAL A 212 -14.92 -22.53 -27.01
CA VAL A 212 -14.27 -22.49 -25.68
C VAL A 212 -14.76 -21.30 -24.87
N TRP A 213 -14.89 -20.15 -25.49
CA TRP A 213 -15.23 -18.91 -24.79
C TRP A 213 -16.73 -18.66 -24.61
N GLU A 214 -17.56 -19.17 -25.52
CA GLU A 214 -19.04 -19.13 -25.40
C GLU A 214 -19.55 -19.76 -24.10
N SER A 215 -18.87 -20.80 -23.60
CA SER A 215 -19.23 -21.47 -22.35
C SER A 215 -18.89 -20.68 -21.09
N ILE A 216 -17.98 -19.71 -21.17
CA ILE A 216 -17.48 -18.95 -20.01
C ILE A 216 -18.35 -17.74 -19.74
N TYR A 217 -18.79 -17.09 -20.79
CA TYR A 217 -19.62 -15.89 -20.70
C TYR A 217 -21.09 -16.20 -20.35
N THR A 218 -21.50 -17.46 -20.51
CA THR A 218 -22.83 -17.91 -20.09
C THR A 218 -22.89 -18.35 -18.62
N LEU A 219 -21.77 -18.52 -17.93
CA LEU A 219 -21.76 -19.06 -16.57
C LEU A 219 -22.09 -18.04 -15.48
N ASP A 220 -21.93 -16.73 -15.74
CA ASP A 220 -22.08 -15.71 -14.72
C ASP A 220 -23.23 -14.70 -14.94
N GLY A 221 -24.11 -14.94 -15.89
CA GLY A 221 -25.28 -14.09 -16.10
C GLY A 221 -24.99 -12.65 -16.56
N GLY A 222 -23.75 -12.40 -16.91
CA GLY A 222 -23.36 -11.10 -17.45
C GLY A 222 -22.66 -11.29 -18.78
N TYR A 223 -23.11 -11.18 -19.86
CA TYR A 223 -23.53 -11.41 -20.99
C TYR A 223 -23.04 -10.92 -22.24
N VAL A 224 -22.64 -11.55 -23.06
CA VAL A 224 -22.70 -11.28 -24.48
C VAL A 224 -23.74 -12.26 -25.09
N ASP A 225 -24.96 -11.82 -25.25
CA ASP A 225 -25.86 -12.45 -26.16
C ASP A 225 -25.80 -11.67 -27.46
N GLY A 226 -25.59 -12.34 -28.56
CA GLY A 226 -25.17 -11.81 -29.85
C GLY A 226 -25.92 -10.61 -30.43
N ASP A 227 -27.01 -10.18 -29.82
CA ASP A 227 -27.77 -9.01 -30.26
C ASP A 227 -27.94 -7.91 -29.18
N GLU A 228 -27.58 -8.15 -27.89
CA GLU A 228 -27.95 -7.25 -26.80
C GLU A 228 -26.89 -7.07 -25.70
N GLY A 229 -25.68 -7.66 -25.80
CA GLY A 229 -24.69 -7.72 -24.72
C GLY A 229 -23.79 -6.50 -24.63
N TRP A 230 -23.52 -6.06 -23.37
CA TRP A 230 -22.45 -5.15 -23.04
C TRP A 230 -21.33 -5.92 -22.38
N VAL A 231 -20.10 -5.75 -22.87
CA VAL A 231 -18.93 -6.14 -22.08
C VAL A 231 -18.75 -5.08 -21.00
N ARG A 232 -18.81 -5.50 -19.73
CA ARG A 232 -18.62 -4.61 -18.60
C ARG A 232 -17.22 -3.98 -18.68
N ALA A 233 -17.15 -2.68 -18.49
CA ALA A 233 -15.90 -1.94 -18.38
C ALA A 233 -16.01 -0.97 -17.20
N ILE A 234 -15.24 -1.24 -16.16
CA ILE A 234 -15.17 -0.43 -14.94
C ILE A 234 -13.71 -0.27 -14.50
N ASP A 235 -13.44 0.59 -13.53
CA ASP A 235 -12.13 0.74 -12.88
C ASP A 235 -11.03 1.04 -13.89
N PHE A 236 -11.11 2.19 -14.54
CA PHE A 236 -10.18 2.58 -15.59
C PHE A 236 -8.87 3.08 -15.01
N HIS A 237 -7.75 2.60 -15.53
CA HIS A 237 -6.42 3.07 -15.21
C HIS A 237 -5.72 3.62 -16.46
N PRO A 238 -5.63 4.96 -16.63
CA PRO A 238 -4.82 5.59 -17.67
C PRO A 238 -3.35 5.57 -17.27
N TRP A 239 -2.49 5.16 -18.19
CA TRP A 239 -1.06 5.06 -17.91
C TRP A 239 -0.21 5.47 -19.12
N VAL A 240 0.89 6.18 -18.85
CA VAL A 240 1.90 6.57 -19.86
C VAL A 240 3.17 5.79 -19.58
N ASP A 241 3.67 5.08 -20.57
CA ASP A 241 4.97 4.39 -20.46
C ASP A 241 6.07 5.45 -20.31
N PRO A 242 6.82 5.47 -19.19
CA PRO A 242 7.80 6.50 -18.91
C PRO A 242 9.00 6.49 -19.87
N ASP A 243 9.26 5.38 -20.58
CA ASP A 243 10.38 5.27 -21.51
C ASP A 243 9.99 5.65 -22.94
N THR A 244 8.74 5.40 -23.35
CA THR A 244 8.29 5.60 -24.75
C THR A 244 7.35 6.77 -24.91
N GLY A 245 6.68 7.21 -23.85
CA GLY A 245 5.61 8.20 -23.90
C GLY A 245 4.30 7.67 -24.50
N GLU A 246 4.22 6.37 -24.78
CA GLU A 246 3.00 5.74 -25.28
C GLU A 246 1.94 5.69 -24.20
N LYS A 247 0.68 5.97 -24.59
CA LYS A 247 -0.49 6.00 -23.70
C LYS A 247 -1.22 4.67 -23.74
N TYR A 248 -1.65 4.19 -22.60
CA TYR A 248 -2.41 2.96 -22.43
C TYR A 248 -3.60 3.19 -21.50
N LEU A 249 -4.65 2.42 -21.69
CA LEU A 249 -5.80 2.39 -20.81
C LEU A 249 -6.08 0.93 -20.42
N TYR A 250 -6.21 0.70 -19.12
CA TYR A 250 -6.54 -0.60 -18.53
C TYR A 250 -7.88 -0.49 -17.82
N TRP A 251 -8.61 -1.61 -17.72
CA TRP A 251 -9.88 -1.64 -17.02
C TRP A 251 -10.26 -3.06 -16.61
N SER A 252 -11.19 -3.14 -15.67
CA SER A 252 -11.85 -4.39 -15.27
C SER A 252 -12.98 -4.71 -16.22
N GLN A 253 -13.07 -5.95 -16.67
CA GLN A 253 -14.15 -6.43 -17.54
C GLN A 253 -14.77 -7.73 -17.03
N THR A 254 -15.94 -8.07 -17.56
CA THR A 254 -16.58 -9.38 -17.31
C THR A 254 -15.80 -10.49 -18.02
N PRO A 255 -15.61 -11.68 -17.42
CA PRO A 255 -16.04 -12.13 -16.08
C PRO A 255 -14.93 -12.07 -15.03
N GLY A 256 -14.48 -10.90 -14.65
CA GLY A 256 -13.43 -10.75 -13.63
C GLY A 256 -12.02 -10.92 -14.21
N SER A 257 -11.75 -10.21 -15.28
CA SER A 257 -10.44 -10.11 -15.92
C SER A 257 -10.06 -8.65 -16.13
N ILE A 258 -8.79 -8.40 -16.35
CA ILE A 258 -8.29 -7.09 -16.74
C ILE A 258 -8.06 -7.07 -18.25
N ALA A 259 -8.49 -5.99 -18.87
CA ALA A 259 -8.19 -5.70 -20.27
C ALA A 259 -7.30 -4.47 -20.39
N GLY A 260 -6.67 -4.31 -21.54
CA GLY A 260 -5.87 -3.17 -21.87
C GLY A 260 -5.81 -2.86 -23.36
N VAL A 261 -5.58 -1.60 -23.68
CA VAL A 261 -5.46 -1.11 -25.05
C VAL A 261 -4.45 0.03 -25.10
N LYS A 262 -3.77 0.17 -26.23
CA LYS A 262 -2.99 1.38 -26.52
C LYS A 262 -3.94 2.51 -26.91
N MET A 263 -3.64 3.71 -26.48
CA MET A 263 -4.38 4.92 -26.81
C MET A 263 -3.62 5.78 -27.83
N ASP A 264 -4.27 6.24 -28.87
CA ASP A 264 -3.71 7.24 -29.80
C ASP A 264 -3.65 8.62 -29.11
N ASP A 265 -4.72 8.95 -28.42
CA ASP A 265 -4.86 10.02 -27.43
C ASP A 265 -5.84 9.57 -26.35
N TRP A 266 -6.09 10.35 -25.29
CA TRP A 266 -6.94 9.94 -24.17
C TRP A 266 -8.42 9.73 -24.50
N LEU A 267 -8.82 9.99 -25.75
CA LEU A 267 -10.20 9.82 -26.24
C LEU A 267 -10.32 8.75 -27.33
N THR A 268 -9.20 8.21 -27.83
CA THR A 268 -9.17 7.35 -29.01
C THR A 268 -8.42 6.04 -28.75
N PRO A 269 -9.12 4.95 -28.35
CA PRO A 269 -8.52 3.63 -28.22
C PRO A 269 -8.12 3.04 -29.58
N ASP A 270 -6.91 2.52 -29.70
CA ASP A 270 -6.49 1.66 -30.81
C ASP A 270 -6.96 0.22 -30.56
N TRP A 271 -8.18 -0.09 -30.92
CA TRP A 271 -8.81 -1.40 -30.72
C TRP A 271 -8.06 -2.56 -31.39
N SER A 272 -7.15 -2.29 -32.33
CA SER A 272 -6.30 -3.33 -32.92
C SER A 272 -5.29 -3.91 -31.93
N THR A 273 -5.00 -3.18 -30.86
CA THR A 273 -4.04 -3.54 -29.81
C THR A 273 -4.69 -4.15 -28.57
N TYR A 274 -6.02 -4.19 -28.53
CA TYR A 274 -6.77 -4.73 -27.39
C TYR A 274 -6.30 -6.12 -26.98
N LYS A 275 -6.12 -6.32 -25.66
CA LYS A 275 -5.75 -7.58 -25.03
C LYS A 275 -6.52 -7.80 -23.73
N THR A 276 -6.92 -9.06 -23.49
CA THR A 276 -7.25 -9.55 -22.15
C THR A 276 -5.95 -9.95 -21.45
N LEU A 277 -5.70 -9.38 -20.29
CA LEU A 277 -4.39 -9.44 -19.62
C LEU A 277 -4.35 -10.47 -18.50
N THR A 278 -5.48 -10.71 -17.82
CA THR A 278 -5.58 -11.66 -16.70
C THR A 278 -6.82 -12.53 -16.85
N ALA A 279 -6.81 -13.68 -16.21
CA ALA A 279 -8.00 -14.52 -16.04
C ALA A 279 -8.13 -14.93 -14.58
N CYS A 280 -9.34 -14.83 -14.02
CA CYS A 280 -9.61 -15.23 -12.65
C CYS A 280 -9.27 -16.70 -12.42
N GLY A 281 -8.59 -16.99 -11.31
CA GLY A 281 -8.21 -18.35 -10.89
C GLY A 281 -7.01 -18.95 -11.60
N TYR A 282 -6.41 -18.27 -12.56
CA TYR A 282 -5.27 -18.81 -13.34
C TYR A 282 -4.08 -17.86 -13.35
N TYR A 283 -2.87 -18.42 -13.41
CA TYR A 283 -1.63 -17.64 -13.44
C TYR A 283 -1.42 -16.91 -14.76
N THR A 284 -1.85 -17.51 -15.87
CA THR A 284 -1.73 -16.94 -17.22
C THR A 284 -3.01 -17.17 -18.02
N ILE A 285 -3.20 -16.39 -19.09
CA ILE A 285 -4.28 -16.62 -20.05
C ILE A 285 -4.13 -17.99 -20.75
N GLU A 286 -2.89 -18.43 -21.00
CA GLU A 286 -2.64 -19.76 -21.58
C GLU A 286 -3.11 -20.90 -20.66
N ASP A 287 -2.85 -20.79 -19.34
CA ASP A 287 -3.31 -21.77 -18.35
C ASP A 287 -4.83 -21.80 -18.26
N TYR A 288 -5.45 -20.65 -18.33
CA TYR A 288 -6.90 -20.54 -18.41
C TYR A 288 -7.48 -21.31 -19.61
N VAL A 289 -6.95 -21.11 -20.80
CA VAL A 289 -7.37 -21.83 -22.02
C VAL A 289 -7.16 -23.34 -21.88
N LYS A 290 -6.02 -23.77 -21.35
CA LYS A 290 -5.73 -25.19 -21.07
C LYS A 290 -6.74 -25.79 -20.09
N GLY A 291 -7.00 -25.08 -18.97
CA GLY A 291 -7.97 -25.50 -17.95
C GLY A 291 -9.36 -25.66 -18.51
N MET A 292 -9.80 -24.72 -19.35
CA MET A 292 -11.09 -24.81 -20.03
C MET A 292 -11.19 -25.99 -21.01
N ASN A 293 -10.08 -26.40 -21.60
CA ASN A 293 -10.00 -27.59 -22.43
C ASN A 293 -9.91 -28.90 -21.63
N GLY A 294 -10.00 -28.82 -20.30
CA GLY A 294 -9.96 -29.99 -19.40
C GLY A 294 -8.56 -30.50 -19.07
N GLU A 295 -7.52 -29.70 -19.35
CA GLU A 295 -6.17 -30.00 -18.92
C GLU A 295 -5.99 -29.65 -17.43
N THR A 296 -5.15 -30.40 -16.74
CA THR A 296 -4.79 -30.06 -15.36
C THR A 296 -3.72 -28.97 -15.40
N VAL A 297 -4.04 -27.83 -14.83
CA VAL A 297 -3.16 -26.66 -14.69
C VAL A 297 -3.10 -26.22 -13.24
N GLU A 298 -2.05 -25.51 -12.87
CA GLU A 298 -1.94 -24.85 -11.57
C GLU A 298 -2.87 -23.65 -11.52
N THR A 299 -3.58 -23.48 -10.41
CA THR A 299 -4.54 -22.39 -10.21
C THR A 299 -4.11 -21.49 -9.07
N VAL A 300 -4.50 -20.21 -9.15
CA VAL A 300 -4.25 -19.25 -8.07
C VAL A 300 -5.14 -19.58 -6.88
N TYR A 301 -4.52 -19.82 -5.73
CA TYR A 301 -5.21 -20.31 -4.54
C TYR A 301 -6.27 -19.33 -3.98
N TYR A 302 -5.96 -18.03 -4.00
CA TYR A 302 -6.83 -17.00 -3.41
C TYR A 302 -7.98 -16.56 -4.31
N GLU A 303 -7.95 -16.92 -5.58
CA GLU A 303 -9.00 -16.53 -6.52
C GLU A 303 -10.09 -17.60 -6.60
N ASN A 304 -11.23 -17.28 -6.07
CA ASN A 304 -12.42 -18.11 -6.29
C ASN A 304 -12.98 -17.83 -7.68
N ILE A 305 -12.97 -18.85 -8.56
CA ILE A 305 -13.45 -18.76 -9.95
C ILE A 305 -14.92 -18.32 -10.02
N ALA A 306 -15.72 -18.58 -8.99
CA ALA A 306 -17.12 -18.20 -8.90
C ALA A 306 -17.36 -16.78 -8.35
N ALA A 307 -16.31 -16.08 -7.89
CA ALA A 307 -16.40 -14.72 -7.37
C ALA A 307 -15.87 -13.71 -8.40
N TYR A 308 -16.35 -12.48 -8.29
CA TYR A 308 -15.81 -11.35 -9.05
C TYR A 308 -14.36 -11.14 -8.58
N CYS A 309 -13.42 -11.41 -9.45
CA CYS A 309 -12.00 -11.30 -9.12
C CYS A 309 -11.25 -10.71 -10.30
N ASN A 310 -10.16 -10.02 -10.03
CA ASN A 310 -9.38 -9.17 -10.93
C ASN A 310 -10.13 -7.88 -11.32
N GLU A 311 -10.05 -6.90 -10.44
CA GLU A 311 -10.57 -5.55 -10.66
C GLU A 311 -9.56 -4.48 -10.16
N GLY A 312 -9.83 -3.19 -10.42
CA GLY A 312 -8.98 -2.10 -9.98
C GLY A 312 -7.53 -2.24 -10.47
N PRO A 313 -7.27 -2.30 -11.80
CA PRO A 313 -5.92 -2.47 -12.32
C PRO A 313 -5.06 -1.23 -12.07
N PHE A 314 -3.77 -1.44 -11.80
CA PHE A 314 -2.78 -0.37 -11.82
C PHE A 314 -1.47 -0.88 -12.45
N MET A 315 -0.82 -0.06 -13.27
CA MET A 315 0.39 -0.42 -13.98
C MET A 315 1.61 0.34 -13.44
N ILE A 316 2.67 -0.40 -13.14
CA ILE A 316 3.99 0.17 -12.80
C ILE A 316 5.07 -0.46 -13.66
N LYS A 317 6.04 0.35 -14.08
CA LYS A 317 7.24 -0.13 -14.76
C LYS A 317 8.44 -0.05 -13.82
N HIS A 318 9.18 -1.15 -13.70
CA HIS A 318 10.40 -1.20 -12.90
C HIS A 318 11.45 -2.08 -13.58
N ASN A 319 12.68 -1.59 -13.71
CA ASN A 319 13.81 -2.31 -14.31
C ASN A 319 13.48 -3.00 -15.65
N GLY A 320 12.70 -2.31 -16.51
CA GLY A 320 12.31 -2.81 -17.83
C GLY A 320 11.20 -3.86 -17.83
N LYS A 321 10.64 -4.20 -16.67
CA LYS A 321 9.47 -5.06 -16.52
C LYS A 321 8.23 -4.22 -16.24
N TYR A 322 7.08 -4.75 -16.62
CA TYR A 322 5.76 -4.19 -16.38
C TYR A 322 5.05 -5.00 -15.30
N TYR A 323 4.59 -4.33 -14.27
CA TYR A 323 3.87 -4.92 -13.16
C TYR A 323 2.44 -4.44 -13.19
N LEU A 324 1.52 -5.35 -13.45
CA LEU A 324 0.08 -5.12 -13.36
C LEU A 324 -0.37 -5.58 -11.98
N THR A 325 -0.87 -4.65 -11.19
CA THR A 325 -1.51 -4.96 -9.91
C THR A 325 -3.02 -4.86 -10.06
N PHE A 326 -3.74 -5.65 -9.29
CA PHE A 326 -5.21 -5.69 -9.36
C PHE A 326 -5.77 -6.29 -8.08
N SER A 327 -7.00 -5.94 -7.78
CA SER A 327 -7.72 -6.50 -6.64
C SER A 327 -8.35 -7.85 -6.97
N ILE A 328 -8.48 -8.68 -5.95
CA ILE A 328 -9.11 -10.00 -6.00
C ILE A 328 -10.19 -10.13 -4.94
N GLY A 329 -11.14 -11.02 -5.16
CA GLY A 329 -12.27 -11.24 -4.25
C GLY A 329 -13.39 -10.21 -4.46
N ALA A 330 -14.25 -10.05 -3.47
CA ALA A 330 -15.34 -9.09 -3.50
C ALA A 330 -15.08 -7.96 -2.49
N TYR A 331 -15.30 -6.72 -2.92
CA TYR A 331 -15.01 -5.51 -2.13
C TYR A 331 -15.73 -5.45 -0.77
N ASP A 332 -16.80 -6.21 -0.59
CA ASP A 332 -17.58 -6.31 0.63
C ASP A 332 -17.22 -7.54 1.49
N GLN A 333 -16.09 -8.19 1.18
CA GLN A 333 -15.58 -9.35 1.92
C GLN A 333 -14.27 -9.00 2.62
N SER A 334 -14.04 -9.61 3.78
CA SER A 334 -12.77 -9.45 4.52
C SER A 334 -11.56 -9.98 3.75
N SER A 335 -11.79 -10.91 2.82
CA SER A 335 -10.76 -11.52 1.97
C SER A 335 -10.42 -10.71 0.71
N TYR A 336 -11.01 -9.54 0.53
CA TYR A 336 -10.58 -8.63 -0.55
C TYR A 336 -9.10 -8.31 -0.39
N GLY A 337 -8.36 -8.30 -1.48
CA GLY A 337 -6.92 -8.16 -1.44
C GLY A 337 -6.35 -7.66 -2.77
N VAL A 338 -5.03 -7.48 -2.83
CA VAL A 338 -4.32 -7.02 -4.03
C VAL A 338 -3.24 -8.02 -4.41
N MET A 339 -3.20 -8.38 -5.68
CA MET A 339 -2.14 -9.21 -6.29
C MET A 339 -1.31 -8.44 -7.30
N GLN A 340 -0.18 -9.02 -7.70
CA GLN A 340 0.68 -8.53 -8.77
C GLN A 340 0.96 -9.60 -9.82
N ALA A 341 1.08 -9.13 -11.06
CA ALA A 341 1.51 -9.93 -12.22
C ALA A 341 2.62 -9.20 -12.98
N VAL A 342 3.47 -9.93 -13.68
CA VAL A 342 4.64 -9.40 -14.38
C VAL A 342 4.63 -9.74 -15.86
N SER A 343 5.12 -8.82 -16.69
CA SER A 343 5.30 -8.99 -18.13
C SER A 343 6.53 -8.25 -18.65
N ASP A 344 6.98 -8.59 -19.87
CA ASP A 344 7.96 -7.83 -20.64
C ASP A 344 7.33 -6.76 -21.55
N SER A 345 6.00 -6.66 -21.56
CA SER A 345 5.23 -5.75 -22.43
C SER A 345 4.04 -5.15 -21.67
N PRO A 346 3.66 -3.88 -21.95
CA PRO A 346 2.53 -3.23 -21.29
C PRO A 346 1.17 -3.89 -21.58
N LEU A 347 1.05 -4.62 -22.69
CA LEU A 347 -0.15 -5.38 -23.05
C LEU A 347 0.06 -6.90 -22.94
N GLY A 348 1.02 -7.33 -22.09
CA GLY A 348 1.22 -8.73 -21.79
C GLY A 348 2.05 -9.52 -22.82
N PRO A 349 2.05 -10.87 -22.74
CA PRO A 349 1.28 -11.64 -21.76
C PRO A 349 1.76 -11.45 -20.32
N PHE A 350 0.82 -11.32 -19.40
CA PHE A 350 1.10 -11.22 -17.97
C PHE A 350 1.06 -12.60 -17.31
N ARG A 351 1.94 -12.79 -16.34
CA ARG A 351 1.92 -13.93 -15.42
C ARG A 351 1.73 -13.40 -13.99
N LYS A 352 0.70 -13.88 -13.31
CA LYS A 352 0.53 -13.63 -11.88
C LYS A 352 1.68 -14.26 -11.12
N LEU A 353 2.16 -13.57 -10.10
CA LEU A 353 3.21 -14.09 -9.25
C LEU A 353 2.63 -15.09 -8.25
N SER A 354 3.41 -16.14 -7.97
CA SER A 354 3.07 -17.13 -6.96
C SER A 354 3.33 -16.59 -5.54
N ASP A 355 2.91 -17.34 -4.55
CA ASP A 355 3.15 -17.03 -3.14
C ASP A 355 4.64 -16.86 -2.82
N SER A 356 5.47 -17.75 -3.34
CA SER A 356 6.93 -17.70 -3.14
C SER A 356 7.61 -16.53 -3.86
N GLU A 357 6.90 -15.89 -4.79
CA GLU A 357 7.31 -14.69 -5.50
C GLU A 357 6.65 -13.41 -4.95
N ASN A 358 6.03 -13.47 -3.76
CA ASN A 358 5.24 -12.38 -3.19
C ASN A 358 4.08 -11.92 -4.09
N GLY A 359 3.33 -12.86 -4.63
CA GLY A 359 2.21 -12.57 -5.53
C GLY A 359 1.09 -11.76 -4.87
N MET A 360 0.85 -11.98 -3.57
CA MET A 360 -0.11 -11.22 -2.76
C MET A 360 0.56 -9.99 -2.17
N LEU A 361 0.08 -8.79 -2.53
CA LEU A 361 0.59 -7.52 -2.01
C LEU A 361 -0.14 -7.08 -0.74
N LEU A 362 -1.46 -7.16 -0.74
CA LEU A 362 -2.31 -6.82 0.39
C LEU A 362 -3.39 -7.89 0.59
N ASN A 363 -3.59 -8.27 1.84
CA ASN A 363 -4.67 -9.15 2.27
C ASN A 363 -4.85 -8.99 3.78
N ASN A 364 -5.98 -9.42 4.33
CA ASN A 364 -6.21 -9.46 5.77
C ASN A 364 -5.38 -10.54 6.49
N ASP A 365 -4.69 -11.42 5.77
CA ASP A 365 -3.83 -12.46 6.31
C ASP A 365 -2.34 -12.07 6.38
N ILE A 366 -2.00 -10.84 6.02
CA ILE A 366 -0.64 -10.29 6.07
C ILE A 366 -0.58 -9.00 6.89
N GLY A 367 0.62 -8.48 7.11
CA GLY A 367 0.83 -7.27 7.89
C GLY A 367 0.47 -7.46 9.37
N GLU A 368 -0.29 -6.56 9.93
CA GLU A 368 -0.75 -6.55 11.33
C GLU A 368 -2.09 -7.25 11.51
N ASN A 369 -2.36 -8.29 10.73
CA ASN A 369 -3.61 -9.05 10.84
C ASN A 369 -3.90 -9.47 12.32
N PRO A 370 -5.17 -9.44 12.78
CA PRO A 370 -6.42 -9.22 12.04
C PRO A 370 -6.95 -7.78 12.06
N SER A 371 -6.08 -6.81 11.99
CA SER A 371 -6.38 -5.40 12.26
C SER A 371 -7.11 -4.71 11.13
N VAL A 372 -7.00 -5.23 9.90
CA VAL A 372 -7.55 -4.65 8.68
C VAL A 372 -8.40 -5.70 7.96
N ALA A 373 -9.56 -5.31 7.48
CA ALA A 373 -10.44 -6.17 6.70
C ALA A 373 -10.58 -5.64 5.26
N GLY A 374 -10.47 -6.55 4.29
CA GLY A 374 -10.69 -6.27 2.89
C GLY A 374 -9.87 -5.10 2.33
N PRO A 375 -8.53 -5.06 2.52
CA PRO A 375 -7.71 -4.02 1.94
C PRO A 375 -7.61 -4.23 0.43
N GLY A 376 -7.92 -3.20 -0.37
CA GLY A 376 -7.85 -3.35 -1.82
C GLY A 376 -8.21 -2.09 -2.58
N HIS A 377 -8.42 -2.24 -3.86
CA HIS A 377 -8.68 -1.21 -4.86
C HIS A 377 -7.76 0.00 -4.65
N HIS A 378 -6.61 -0.05 -5.25
CA HIS A 378 -5.45 0.75 -4.89
C HIS A 378 -4.97 1.61 -6.04
N SER A 379 -4.16 2.60 -5.69
CA SER A 379 -3.30 3.35 -6.61
C SER A 379 -1.90 3.51 -6.02
N PHE A 380 -0.93 3.88 -6.85
CA PHE A 380 0.41 4.20 -6.37
C PHE A 380 0.79 5.62 -6.73
N PHE A 381 1.54 6.26 -5.84
CA PHE A 381 2.17 7.54 -6.12
C PHE A 381 3.59 7.58 -5.55
N THR A 382 4.41 8.47 -6.07
CA THR A 382 5.80 8.63 -5.61
C THR A 382 5.96 9.90 -4.81
N LEU A 383 6.75 9.82 -3.74
CA LEU A 383 7.15 10.96 -2.94
C LEU A 383 8.65 11.18 -3.06
N ASN A 384 9.04 12.41 -3.35
CA ASN A 384 10.45 12.81 -3.29
C ASN A 384 10.66 13.58 -1.98
N VAL A 385 11.29 12.93 -1.01
CA VAL A 385 11.58 13.50 0.29
C VAL A 385 13.07 13.45 0.55
N ASN A 386 13.69 14.59 0.80
CA ASN A 386 15.12 14.69 1.11
C ASN A 386 16.05 13.97 0.10
N GLY A 387 15.67 13.98 -1.17
CA GLY A 387 16.45 13.32 -2.24
C GLY A 387 16.23 11.80 -2.35
N THR A 388 15.37 11.23 -1.53
CA THR A 388 14.94 9.82 -1.61
C THR A 388 13.55 9.76 -2.23
N THR A 389 13.37 8.87 -3.22
CA THR A 389 12.07 8.59 -3.80
C THR A 389 11.44 7.40 -3.09
N LYS A 390 10.26 7.60 -2.51
CA LYS A 390 9.45 6.56 -1.89
C LYS A 390 8.26 6.25 -2.78
N LEU A 391 7.92 4.97 -2.93
CA LEU A 391 6.69 4.52 -3.57
C LEU A 391 5.66 4.27 -2.47
N ILE A 392 4.49 4.88 -2.61
CA ILE A 392 3.40 4.78 -1.65
C ILE A 392 2.20 4.14 -2.34
N MET A 393 1.59 3.19 -1.68
CA MET A 393 0.32 2.60 -2.07
C MET A 393 -0.80 3.28 -1.30
N ALA A 394 -1.76 3.86 -2.02
CA ALA A 394 -3.04 4.27 -1.48
C ALA A 394 -4.05 3.16 -1.76
N TYR A 395 -4.80 2.75 -0.77
CA TYR A 395 -5.81 1.70 -0.90
C TYR A 395 -6.96 1.96 0.07
N HIS A 396 -8.09 1.33 -0.14
CA HIS A 396 -9.12 1.37 0.90
C HIS A 396 -9.05 0.11 1.77
N ALA A 397 -9.52 0.24 3.01
CA ALA A 397 -9.76 -0.89 3.89
C ALA A 397 -10.98 -0.61 4.77
N HIS A 398 -11.61 -1.66 5.26
CA HIS A 398 -12.64 -1.55 6.29
C HIS A 398 -12.00 -1.46 7.67
N ASN A 399 -12.59 -0.65 8.54
CA ASN A 399 -12.18 -0.57 9.92
C ASN A 399 -12.45 -1.91 10.60
N MET A 400 -11.40 -2.57 11.04
CA MET A 400 -11.46 -3.86 11.71
C MET A 400 -11.91 -5.02 10.81
N VAL A 401 -12.12 -6.17 11.42
CA VAL A 401 -12.58 -7.41 10.77
C VAL A 401 -14.03 -7.32 10.27
N ASN A 402 -14.70 -6.19 10.44
CA ASN A 402 -16.09 -6.00 10.05
C ASN A 402 -16.21 -5.12 8.80
N VAL A 403 -16.44 -5.75 7.67
CA VAL A 403 -16.65 -5.10 6.36
C VAL A 403 -17.86 -4.15 6.26
N TYR A 404 -18.67 -4.04 7.29
CA TYR A 404 -19.86 -3.17 7.29
C TYR A 404 -19.62 -1.79 7.91
N THR A 405 -18.40 -1.46 8.30
CA THR A 405 -18.08 -0.20 8.99
C THR A 405 -17.73 0.97 8.06
N GLY A 406 -17.79 0.78 6.76
CA GLY A 406 -17.34 1.76 5.77
C GLY A 406 -15.90 1.51 5.33
N ARG A 407 -15.51 2.14 4.23
CA ARG A 407 -14.15 2.06 3.68
C ARG A 407 -13.40 3.35 3.94
N HIS A 408 -12.14 3.24 4.35
CA HIS A 408 -11.26 4.37 4.64
C HIS A 408 -9.99 4.25 3.80
N VAL A 409 -9.45 5.38 3.38
CA VAL A 409 -8.21 5.44 2.61
C VAL A 409 -7.02 5.27 3.54
N GLN A 410 -6.10 4.38 3.16
CA GLN A 410 -4.87 4.10 3.88
C GLN A 410 -3.66 4.25 2.98
N PHE A 411 -2.51 4.61 3.58
CA PHE A 411 -1.22 4.75 2.91
C PHE A 411 -0.17 3.87 3.58
N ASP A 412 0.43 2.97 2.81
CA ASP A 412 1.62 2.23 3.23
C ASP A 412 2.75 2.34 2.20
N GLU A 413 3.98 2.28 2.68
CA GLU A 413 5.17 2.36 1.82
C GLU A 413 5.39 1.04 1.10
N VAL A 414 5.81 1.13 -0.16
CA VAL A 414 6.14 -0.02 -1.00
C VAL A 414 7.65 -0.09 -1.21
N LYS A 415 8.20 -1.26 -1.02
CA LYS A 415 9.61 -1.57 -1.30
C LYS A 415 9.72 -2.49 -2.51
N TRP A 416 10.82 -2.38 -3.23
CA TRP A 416 11.23 -3.38 -4.20
C TRP A 416 12.15 -4.39 -3.53
N VAL A 417 11.82 -5.67 -3.65
CA VAL A 417 12.62 -6.78 -3.11
C VAL A 417 12.94 -7.77 -4.22
N THR A 418 14.12 -8.39 -4.13
CA THR A 418 14.52 -9.40 -5.11
C THR A 418 14.18 -10.78 -4.56
N VAL A 419 13.38 -11.52 -5.29
CA VAL A 419 13.00 -12.91 -5.00
C VAL A 419 13.51 -13.84 -6.12
N LYS A 420 13.38 -15.14 -5.93
CA LYS A 420 13.57 -16.12 -7.02
C LYS A 420 12.25 -16.36 -7.73
N ASP A 421 12.25 -16.20 -9.06
CA ASP A 421 11.10 -16.56 -9.88
C ASP A 421 10.93 -18.10 -9.94
N ILE A 422 9.83 -18.56 -10.53
CA ILE A 422 9.54 -20.01 -10.72
C ILE A 422 10.62 -20.76 -11.51
N ASN A 423 11.52 -20.06 -12.20
CA ASN A 423 12.65 -20.61 -12.95
C ASN A 423 13.97 -20.51 -12.17
N GLY A 424 13.97 -19.92 -10.98
CA GLY A 424 15.13 -19.70 -10.14
C GLY A 424 15.98 -18.48 -10.50
N ASN A 425 15.48 -17.57 -11.36
CA ASN A 425 16.15 -16.30 -11.68
C ASN A 425 15.80 -15.24 -10.65
N ASP A 426 16.63 -14.21 -10.54
CA ASP A 426 16.31 -13.04 -9.74
C ASP A 426 15.20 -12.23 -10.43
N LEU A 427 14.20 -11.87 -9.64
CA LEU A 427 13.07 -11.04 -10.04
C LEU A 427 12.80 -9.99 -8.95
N ASP A 428 12.82 -8.72 -9.33
CA ASP A 428 12.37 -7.68 -8.44
C ASP A 428 10.84 -7.67 -8.40
N VAL A 429 10.29 -7.63 -7.20
CA VAL A 429 8.83 -7.60 -6.97
C VAL A 429 8.50 -6.54 -5.94
N MET A 430 7.26 -6.05 -5.96
CA MET A 430 6.78 -5.14 -4.95
C MET A 430 6.50 -5.87 -3.64
N HIS A 431 6.77 -5.20 -2.54
CA HIS A 431 6.41 -5.57 -1.18
C HIS A 431 5.78 -4.36 -0.50
N VAL A 432 4.59 -4.49 0.05
CA VAL A 432 3.91 -3.44 0.79
C VAL A 432 4.19 -3.61 2.29
N ASN A 433 4.69 -2.55 2.93
CA ASN A 433 4.85 -2.50 4.38
C ASN A 433 3.50 -2.31 5.09
N GLY A 434 2.52 -3.14 4.75
CA GLY A 434 1.12 -3.06 5.16
C GLY A 434 0.41 -4.42 4.98
N PRO A 435 -0.92 -4.46 5.26
CA PRO A 435 -1.69 -3.36 5.82
C PRO A 435 -1.39 -3.11 7.29
N THR A 436 -1.33 -1.84 7.71
CA THR A 436 -0.95 -1.47 9.07
C THR A 436 -2.03 -0.64 9.77
N VAL A 437 -2.10 -0.75 11.10
CA VAL A 437 -2.91 0.10 11.98
C VAL A 437 -2.07 0.78 13.04
N SER A 438 -0.86 0.28 13.27
CA SER A 438 0.08 0.86 14.24
C SER A 438 0.67 2.17 13.75
N VAL A 439 1.32 2.86 14.67
CA VAL A 439 2.11 4.05 14.38
C VAL A 439 3.31 3.68 13.50
N GLN A 440 3.64 4.54 12.55
CA GLN A 440 4.76 4.40 11.61
C GLN A 440 5.54 5.71 11.54
N PRO A 441 6.80 5.70 11.06
CA PRO A 441 7.52 6.92 10.75
C PRO A 441 6.75 7.82 9.76
N GLY A 442 6.71 9.11 10.04
CA GLY A 442 6.09 10.10 9.17
C GLY A 442 6.84 10.24 7.84
N PHE A 443 6.14 10.63 6.78
CA PHE A 443 6.77 10.89 5.47
C PHE A 443 7.73 12.10 5.52
N GLY A 444 7.42 13.10 6.35
CA GLY A 444 8.24 14.29 6.50
C GLY A 444 8.24 15.21 5.28
N TYR A 445 7.19 15.16 4.46
CA TYR A 445 7.14 15.88 3.18
C TYR A 445 7.28 17.40 3.35
N THR A 446 6.58 18.01 4.31
CA THR A 446 6.63 19.47 4.57
C THR A 446 7.36 19.84 5.85
N SER A 447 7.40 18.95 6.84
CA SER A 447 7.97 19.24 8.16
C SER A 447 9.50 19.32 8.16
N GLY A 448 10.15 18.70 7.19
CA GLY A 448 11.61 18.53 7.18
C GLY A 448 12.11 17.53 8.23
N ALA A 449 11.21 16.76 8.83
CA ALA A 449 11.50 15.72 9.82
C ALA A 449 10.60 14.51 9.58
N GLY A 450 11.16 13.31 9.57
CA GLY A 450 10.44 12.06 9.30
C GLY A 450 11.38 10.88 9.31
N ASP A 451 11.05 9.84 8.56
CA ASP A 451 11.83 8.63 8.44
C ASP A 451 13.25 8.90 7.89
N VAL A 452 14.25 8.54 8.67
CA VAL A 452 15.68 8.59 8.32
C VAL A 452 16.34 7.21 8.43
N SER A 453 15.56 6.15 8.40
CA SER A 453 16.07 4.77 8.56
C SER A 453 17.01 4.35 7.44
N ASP A 454 16.92 4.98 6.25
CA ASP A 454 17.86 4.82 5.14
C ASP A 454 19.31 5.18 5.50
N LYS A 455 19.51 5.90 6.59
CA LYS A 455 20.84 6.23 7.13
C LYS A 455 21.46 5.09 7.93
N ILE A 456 20.74 4.03 8.27
CA ILE A 456 21.32 2.84 8.91
C ILE A 456 22.16 2.10 7.87
N GLY A 457 23.47 2.19 8.00
CA GLY A 457 24.39 1.57 7.05
C GLY A 457 24.71 0.11 7.36
N SER A 458 24.59 -0.30 8.62
CA SER A 458 24.77 -1.70 9.04
C SER A 458 24.18 -1.98 10.41
N ALA A 459 23.75 -3.22 10.61
CA ALA A 459 23.34 -3.76 11.90
C ALA A 459 24.20 -4.97 12.26
N THR A 460 24.68 -5.06 13.48
CA THR A 460 25.58 -6.13 13.94
C THR A 460 25.20 -6.65 15.31
N LEU A 461 25.38 -7.95 15.53
CA LEU A 461 25.29 -8.56 16.85
C LEU A 461 26.61 -8.32 17.60
N VAL A 462 26.54 -7.59 18.70
CA VAL A 462 27.70 -7.29 19.57
C VAL A 462 27.91 -8.39 20.62
N ARG A 463 26.82 -8.87 21.19
CA ARG A 463 26.81 -9.89 22.24
C ARG A 463 25.54 -10.73 22.16
N GLY A 464 25.62 -12.01 22.47
CA GLY A 464 24.49 -12.92 22.49
C GLY A 464 24.56 -13.96 21.39
N SER A 465 23.42 -14.46 20.97
CA SER A 465 23.31 -15.46 19.90
C SER A 465 21.99 -15.29 19.16
N LEU A 466 22.06 -15.30 17.86
CA LEU A 466 20.88 -15.37 17.00
C LEU A 466 20.39 -16.80 16.85
N ALA A 467 19.13 -16.97 16.59
CA ALA A 467 18.53 -18.22 16.17
C ALA A 467 19.08 -18.67 14.81
N GLU A 468 19.00 -19.96 14.49
CA GLU A 468 19.45 -20.50 13.21
C GLU A 468 18.69 -19.85 12.04
N GLY A 469 19.42 -19.35 11.07
CA GLY A 469 18.84 -18.67 9.89
C GLY A 469 18.53 -17.19 10.09
N SER A 470 18.66 -16.67 11.29
CA SER A 470 18.43 -15.25 11.61
C SER A 470 19.66 -14.39 11.37
N SER A 471 19.46 -13.10 11.10
CA SER A 471 20.53 -12.12 10.83
C SER A 471 20.24 -10.78 11.46
N ALA A 472 21.28 -10.11 11.96
CA ALA A 472 21.14 -8.73 12.42
C ALA A 472 20.79 -7.75 11.29
N ASN A 473 21.04 -8.09 10.03
CA ASN A 473 20.70 -7.23 8.90
C ASN A 473 19.18 -7.01 8.76
N CYS A 474 18.37 -7.93 9.28
CA CYS A 474 16.90 -7.77 9.30
C CYS A 474 16.43 -6.57 10.14
N LEU A 475 17.31 -6.00 10.99
CA LEU A 475 16.98 -4.81 11.77
C LEU A 475 16.96 -3.51 10.96
N ALA A 476 17.35 -3.54 9.70
CA ALA A 476 17.50 -2.35 8.87
C ALA A 476 17.36 -2.67 7.37
N ASP A 477 16.48 -3.60 7.02
CA ASP A 477 16.20 -3.94 5.62
C ASP A 477 14.99 -3.18 5.06
N GLY A 478 14.29 -2.45 5.92
CA GLY A 478 13.14 -1.61 5.56
C GLY A 478 11.85 -2.41 5.40
N LEU A 479 11.79 -3.67 5.84
CA LEU A 479 10.65 -4.56 5.67
C LEU A 479 9.95 -4.81 6.99
N VAL A 480 8.76 -4.20 7.18
CA VAL A 480 8.01 -4.27 8.45
C VAL A 480 6.81 -5.21 8.42
N SER A 481 6.37 -5.66 7.25
CA SER A 481 5.32 -6.66 7.13
C SER A 481 5.86 -7.98 6.62
N TYR A 482 5.20 -9.09 6.92
CA TYR A 482 5.51 -10.32 6.26
C TYR A 482 4.42 -10.79 5.33
N TYR A 483 4.88 -11.61 4.41
CA TYR A 483 4.03 -12.48 3.69
C TYR A 483 3.85 -13.78 4.50
N THR A 484 2.67 -14.00 5.03
CA THR A 484 2.28 -15.27 5.63
C THR A 484 1.12 -15.84 4.84
N VAL A 485 1.39 -16.78 3.97
CA VAL A 485 0.33 -17.63 3.44
C VAL A 485 0.10 -18.74 4.45
N VAL A 486 -1.15 -19.02 4.75
CA VAL A 486 -1.57 -20.09 5.66
C VAL A 486 -0.98 -21.46 5.30
N SER A 487 -0.52 -21.65 4.07
CA SER A 487 0.04 -22.88 3.54
C SER A 487 1.57 -22.91 3.41
N GLN A 488 2.28 -21.77 3.68
CA GLN A 488 3.73 -21.72 3.52
C GLN A 488 4.43 -21.68 4.88
N PRO A 489 5.47 -22.46 5.11
CA PRO A 489 6.29 -22.32 6.30
C PRO A 489 6.92 -20.93 6.35
N PHE A 490 6.88 -20.29 7.51
CA PHE A 490 7.53 -19.01 7.76
C PHE A 490 9.01 -18.96 7.34
N GLU A 491 9.69 -20.10 7.41
CA GLU A 491 11.09 -20.28 7.04
C GLU A 491 11.38 -19.97 5.57
N GLU A 492 10.37 -20.04 4.70
CA GLU A 492 10.49 -19.74 3.27
C GLU A 492 10.22 -18.26 2.94
N ALA A 493 9.67 -17.49 3.88
CA ALA A 493 9.44 -16.07 3.68
C ALA A 493 10.75 -15.31 3.45
N TYR A 494 10.77 -14.40 2.49
CA TYR A 494 11.94 -13.54 2.25
C TYR A 494 12.11 -12.46 3.31
N VAL A 495 11.05 -12.05 3.97
CA VAL A 495 11.08 -11.16 5.13
C VAL A 495 11.44 -11.98 6.37
N LYS A 496 12.52 -11.61 7.04
CA LYS A 496 13.03 -12.28 8.23
C LYS A 496 13.07 -11.32 9.40
N GLU A 497 13.14 -11.89 10.61
CA GLU A 497 13.33 -11.16 11.84
C GLU A 497 14.74 -11.37 12.39
N ALA A 498 15.23 -10.42 13.16
CA ALA A 498 16.43 -10.62 13.98
C ALA A 498 16.00 -11.32 15.28
N GLU A 499 15.92 -12.65 15.21
CA GLU A 499 15.53 -13.51 16.32
C GLU A 499 16.74 -13.88 17.17
N ALA A 500 16.66 -13.63 18.47
CA ALA A 500 17.69 -13.95 19.44
C ALA A 500 17.23 -15.05 20.40
N SER A 501 18.03 -16.11 20.56
CA SER A 501 17.78 -17.23 21.47
C SER A 501 18.23 -16.97 22.91
N VAL A 502 18.94 -15.88 23.14
CA VAL A 502 19.34 -15.39 24.45
C VAL A 502 19.34 -13.87 24.43
N THR A 503 19.19 -13.22 25.57
CA THR A 503 19.34 -11.76 25.68
C THR A 503 20.58 -11.29 24.92
N SER A 504 20.38 -10.44 23.93
CA SER A 504 21.37 -10.12 22.91
C SER A 504 21.48 -8.61 22.70
N THR A 505 22.72 -8.14 22.50
CA THR A 505 23.01 -6.73 22.26
C THR A 505 23.38 -6.52 20.79
N PHE A 506 22.74 -5.54 20.18
CA PHE A 506 22.95 -5.13 18.79
C PHE A 506 23.56 -3.73 18.71
N GLU A 507 24.20 -3.43 17.59
CA GLU A 507 24.66 -2.10 17.25
C GLU A 507 24.27 -1.76 15.80
N LEU A 508 23.58 -0.64 15.63
CA LEU A 508 23.31 0.00 14.34
C LEU A 508 24.36 1.07 14.12
N THR A 509 25.02 1.05 12.96
CA THR A 509 25.94 2.10 12.55
C THR A 509 25.35 2.89 11.41
N LEU A 510 25.29 4.23 11.56
CA LEU A 510 24.76 5.10 10.53
C LEU A 510 25.84 5.42 9.49
N THR A 511 25.43 5.59 8.23
CA THR A 511 26.32 5.94 7.10
C THR A 511 26.99 7.30 7.31
N GLU A 512 26.33 8.19 8.03
CA GLU A 512 26.80 9.52 8.41
C GLU A 512 26.15 9.94 9.73
N PRO A 513 26.75 10.88 10.49
CA PRO A 513 26.10 11.44 11.67
C PRO A 513 24.77 12.06 11.29
N THR A 514 23.68 11.59 11.91
CA THR A 514 22.31 11.95 11.56
C THR A 514 21.59 12.54 12.77
N GLN A 515 20.80 13.58 12.55
CA GLN A 515 19.95 14.14 13.59
C GLN A 515 18.71 13.26 13.80
N VAL A 516 18.77 12.47 14.86
CA VAL A 516 17.70 11.55 15.26
C VAL A 516 16.86 12.21 16.35
N ARG A 517 15.55 12.12 16.23
CA ARG A 517 14.54 12.61 17.20
C ARG A 517 13.66 11.50 17.74
N GLY A 518 13.79 10.29 17.24
CA GLY A 518 13.04 9.13 17.71
C GLY A 518 13.56 7.84 17.15
N ILE A 519 13.23 6.78 17.84
CA ILE A 519 13.55 5.40 17.49
C ILE A 519 12.33 4.54 17.68
N MET A 520 12.15 3.56 16.79
CA MET A 520 11.06 2.62 16.83
C MET A 520 11.60 1.20 16.61
N PHE A 521 11.11 0.26 17.40
CA PHE A 521 11.42 -1.17 17.27
C PHE A 521 10.12 -1.90 16.95
N TYR A 522 10.04 -2.47 15.76
CA TYR A 522 8.90 -3.31 15.38
C TYR A 522 9.02 -4.68 16.03
N ASN A 523 7.95 -5.09 16.70
CA ASN A 523 7.90 -6.37 17.39
C ASN A 523 7.76 -7.54 16.40
N SER A 524 7.97 -8.74 16.87
CA SER A 524 7.70 -9.96 16.10
C SER A 524 6.23 -10.06 15.71
N ASN A 525 5.96 -10.72 14.60
CA ASN A 525 4.62 -11.08 14.15
C ASN A 525 4.11 -12.40 14.77
N SER A 526 4.85 -12.95 15.71
CA SER A 526 4.51 -14.19 16.42
C SER A 526 4.46 -13.95 17.91
N GLU A 527 3.39 -14.40 18.55
CA GLU A 527 3.26 -14.38 20.00
C GLU A 527 4.40 -15.14 20.72
N GLU A 528 4.95 -16.17 20.05
CA GLU A 528 6.01 -17.02 20.63
C GLU A 528 7.39 -16.33 20.65
N THR A 529 7.59 -15.29 19.84
CA THR A 529 8.86 -14.57 19.71
C THR A 529 8.74 -13.07 19.99
N MET A 530 7.57 -12.62 20.42
CA MET A 530 7.31 -11.21 20.74
C MET A 530 8.12 -10.78 21.95
N PHE A 531 8.86 -9.67 21.85
CA PHE A 531 9.60 -9.13 23.00
C PHE A 531 8.71 -8.28 23.91
N ASP A 532 9.03 -8.27 25.20
CA ASP A 532 8.39 -7.39 26.18
C ASP A 532 9.09 -6.05 26.33
N ARG A 533 10.42 -6.01 26.15
CA ARG A 533 11.21 -4.80 26.32
C ARG A 533 12.50 -4.79 25.53
N ILE A 534 12.94 -3.60 25.20
CA ILE A 534 14.28 -3.29 24.71
C ILE A 534 14.97 -2.47 25.80
N THR A 535 16.18 -2.85 26.20
CA THR A 535 16.91 -2.21 27.29
C THR A 535 18.27 -1.65 26.85
N ASP A 536 18.90 -0.85 27.70
CA ASP A 536 20.24 -0.30 27.49
C ASP A 536 20.40 0.40 26.13
N ILE A 537 19.42 1.21 25.73
CA ILE A 537 19.44 1.90 24.44
C ILE A 537 20.40 3.09 24.53
N ALA A 538 21.57 2.97 23.91
CA ALA A 538 22.64 3.95 23.95
C ALA A 538 22.84 4.58 22.55
N PHE A 539 22.72 5.89 22.48
CA PHE A 539 22.97 6.69 21.28
C PHE A 539 24.38 7.27 21.38
N ILE A 540 25.28 6.83 20.51
CA ILE A 540 26.67 7.30 20.44
C ILE A 540 26.69 8.51 19.49
N CYS A 541 26.94 9.68 20.04
CA CYS A 541 26.91 10.96 19.38
C CYS A 541 28.29 11.59 19.26
N GLU A 542 28.47 12.47 18.29
CA GLU A 542 29.66 13.29 18.17
C GLU A 542 29.27 14.77 18.31
N GLU A 543 29.73 15.40 19.41
CA GLU A 543 29.50 16.83 19.67
C GLU A 543 30.82 17.55 19.85
N ASN A 544 31.10 18.56 19.02
CA ASN A 544 32.32 19.36 19.06
C ASN A 544 33.63 18.52 19.00
N GLY A 545 33.60 17.40 18.25
CA GLY A 545 34.73 16.47 18.13
C GLY A 545 34.97 15.59 19.38
N GLN A 546 33.98 15.51 20.26
CA GLN A 546 33.98 14.62 21.41
C GLN A 546 32.82 13.65 21.33
N GLU A 547 33.08 12.41 21.67
CA GLU A 547 32.07 11.39 21.81
C GLU A 547 31.24 11.65 23.06
N LYS A 548 29.90 11.60 22.88
CA LYS A 548 28.94 11.64 23.99
C LYS A 548 27.96 10.48 23.82
N ILE A 549 27.54 9.91 24.92
CA ILE A 549 26.57 8.84 24.97
C ILE A 549 25.31 9.36 25.67
N TYR A 550 24.20 9.31 24.95
CA TYR A 550 22.86 9.48 25.53
C TYR A 550 22.21 8.10 25.66
N TYR A 551 21.42 7.89 26.70
CA TYR A 551 20.77 6.60 26.89
C TYR A 551 19.31 6.72 27.31
N ILE A 552 18.52 5.71 26.90
CA ILE A 552 17.19 5.38 27.43
C ILE A 552 17.35 4.05 28.15
N GLU A 553 16.88 3.94 29.39
CA GLU A 553 17.07 2.75 30.22
C GLU A 553 16.31 1.56 29.63
N GLU A 554 15.02 1.75 29.30
CA GLU A 554 14.20 0.72 28.66
C GLU A 554 13.03 1.32 27.88
N LEU A 555 12.58 0.61 26.88
CA LEU A 555 11.29 0.77 26.22
C LEU A 555 10.49 -0.52 26.42
N VAL A 556 9.36 -0.43 27.06
CA VAL A 556 8.50 -1.57 27.40
C VAL A 556 7.33 -1.62 26.45
N ARG A 557 7.02 -2.81 25.95
CA ARG A 557 5.81 -3.03 25.17
C ARG A 557 4.59 -2.58 25.97
N ASN A 558 3.82 -1.74 25.39
CA ASN A 558 2.58 -1.27 25.97
C ASN A 558 1.41 -1.99 25.28
N ASP A 559 0.69 -2.79 26.01
CA ASP A 559 -0.47 -3.51 25.48
C ASP A 559 -1.52 -2.57 24.88
N ASN A 560 -1.59 -1.33 25.37
CA ASN A 560 -2.51 -0.34 24.81
C ASN A 560 -2.11 0.16 23.42
N THR A 561 -0.83 0.14 23.04
CA THR A 561 -0.37 0.50 21.70
C THR A 561 -0.38 -0.68 20.75
N SER A 562 -0.48 -1.89 21.28
CA SER A 562 -0.46 -3.14 20.54
C SER A 562 -1.85 -3.79 20.45
N LEU A 563 -2.90 -3.10 20.89
CA LEU A 563 -4.26 -3.63 20.87
C LEU A 563 -5.08 -2.98 19.76
N VAL A 564 -5.82 -3.80 19.05
CA VAL A 564 -6.89 -3.39 18.13
C VAL A 564 -8.21 -3.89 18.64
N TYR A 565 -9.20 -3.01 18.66
CA TYR A 565 -10.55 -3.36 19.10
C TYR A 565 -11.28 -4.15 18.02
N ASP A 566 -11.68 -5.36 18.35
CA ASP A 566 -12.52 -6.23 17.53
C ASP A 566 -14.00 -5.97 17.87
N ILE A 567 -14.67 -5.19 17.03
CA ILE A 567 -16.06 -4.76 17.25
C ILE A 567 -17.05 -5.94 17.22
N LEU A 568 -16.73 -7.03 16.51
CA LEU A 568 -17.61 -8.18 16.40
C LEU A 568 -17.64 -9.00 17.68
N ASN A 569 -16.51 -9.05 18.37
CA ASN A 569 -16.34 -9.86 19.57
C ASN A 569 -16.28 -9.01 20.85
N ASP A 570 -16.46 -7.69 20.73
CA ASP A 570 -16.38 -6.72 21.85
C ASP A 570 -15.13 -6.94 22.71
N ARG A 571 -13.97 -7.02 22.05
CA ARG A 571 -12.69 -7.28 22.72
C ARG A 571 -11.53 -6.62 21.97
N TYR A 572 -10.40 -6.48 22.65
CA TYR A 572 -9.14 -6.10 22.04
C TYR A 572 -8.35 -7.33 21.63
N ASN A 573 -7.81 -7.31 20.42
CA ASN A 573 -6.85 -8.29 19.92
C ASN A 573 -5.45 -7.68 19.94
N VAL A 574 -4.45 -8.50 20.25
CA VAL A 574 -3.05 -8.07 20.21
C VAL A 574 -2.57 -8.01 18.76
N VAL A 575 -1.90 -6.93 18.44
CA VAL A 575 -1.19 -6.76 17.17
C VAL A 575 0.29 -7.02 17.42
N TYR A 576 0.78 -8.17 17.04
CA TYR A 576 2.12 -8.64 17.42
C TYR A 576 3.23 -7.76 16.84
N SER A 577 3.12 -7.34 15.59
CA SER A 577 4.11 -6.50 14.92
C SER A 577 4.10 -5.04 15.35
N SER A 578 3.18 -4.63 16.24
CA SER A 578 3.11 -3.25 16.72
C SER A 578 4.41 -2.81 17.38
N PRO A 579 4.89 -1.59 17.03
CA PRO A 579 6.16 -1.10 17.52
C PRO A 579 6.10 -0.58 18.95
N VAL A 580 7.26 -0.62 19.61
CA VAL A 580 7.58 0.28 20.72
C VAL A 580 8.44 1.42 20.21
N TYR A 581 8.21 2.65 20.67
CA TYR A 581 8.97 3.79 20.18
C TYR A 581 9.18 4.87 21.24
N ALA A 582 10.20 5.70 21.01
CA ALA A 582 10.48 6.87 21.80
C ALA A 582 10.71 8.08 20.92
N GLU A 583 10.18 9.25 21.33
CA GLU A 583 10.46 10.55 20.76
C GLU A 583 11.23 11.40 21.76
N PHE A 584 12.24 12.14 21.30
CA PHE A 584 13.14 12.95 22.11
C PHE A 584 13.66 14.17 21.34
N GLU A 585 14.31 15.09 22.05
CA GLU A 585 15.01 16.23 21.43
C GLU A 585 16.11 15.73 20.49
N ALA A 586 16.27 16.41 19.35
CA ALA A 586 17.21 16.00 18.30
C ALA A 586 18.65 15.89 18.82
N ILE A 587 19.27 14.75 18.58
CA ILE A 587 20.68 14.47 18.87
C ILE A 587 21.41 13.96 17.62
N ASN A 588 22.71 14.26 17.50
CA ASN A 588 23.50 13.90 16.31
C ASN A 588 24.16 12.53 16.51
N VAL A 589 23.52 11.48 16.00
CA VAL A 589 23.84 10.07 16.24
C VAL A 589 24.78 9.51 15.18
N ARG A 590 25.79 8.75 15.60
CA ARG A 590 26.68 7.94 14.74
C ARG A 590 26.35 6.46 14.77
N SER A 591 26.06 5.95 15.97
CA SER A 591 25.63 4.56 16.15
C SER A 591 24.68 4.43 17.33
N ILE A 592 23.90 3.37 17.33
CA ILE A 592 22.91 3.08 18.37
C ILE A 592 23.17 1.65 18.83
N ARG A 593 23.31 1.46 20.14
CA ARG A 593 23.43 0.14 20.74
C ARG A 593 22.25 -0.11 21.63
N PHE A 594 21.68 -1.31 21.57
CA PHE A 594 20.54 -1.69 22.40
C PHE A 594 20.56 -3.18 22.71
N THR A 595 19.81 -3.58 23.73
CA THR A 595 19.69 -4.97 24.17
C THR A 595 18.26 -5.45 24.03
N LEU A 596 18.08 -6.54 23.27
CA LEU A 596 16.85 -7.30 23.19
C LEU A 596 16.83 -8.31 24.32
N GLU A 597 15.89 -8.20 25.23
CA GLU A 597 15.68 -9.20 26.28
C GLU A 597 14.77 -10.32 25.77
N VAL A 598 15.19 -11.56 26.04
CA VAL A 598 14.34 -12.73 25.83
C VAL A 598 13.53 -12.96 27.10
N PRO A 599 12.18 -12.94 27.05
CA PRO A 599 11.33 -13.23 28.20
C PRO A 599 11.63 -14.60 28.80
N GLU A 600 11.51 -14.73 30.14
CA GLU A 600 11.86 -15.98 30.86
C GLU A 600 11.03 -17.20 30.44
N ASP A 601 9.83 -16.99 29.94
CA ASP A 601 8.88 -17.99 29.51
C ASP A 601 8.93 -18.31 28.00
N GLN A 602 9.80 -17.64 27.26
CA GLN A 602 9.99 -17.82 25.81
C GLN A 602 11.35 -18.44 25.47
N ALA A 603 11.41 -19.14 24.35
CA ALA A 603 12.65 -19.72 23.84
C ALA A 603 13.53 -18.68 23.12
N SER A 604 12.93 -17.64 22.56
CA SER A 604 13.58 -16.57 21.81
C SER A 604 12.71 -15.31 21.81
N ALA A 605 13.30 -14.20 21.39
CA ALA A 605 12.58 -12.97 21.07
C ALA A 605 13.13 -12.38 19.78
N ALA A 606 12.28 -11.67 19.03
CA ALA A 606 12.67 -11.14 17.72
C ALA A 606 12.25 -9.69 17.52
N ILE A 607 13.12 -8.95 16.83
CA ILE A 607 12.82 -7.62 16.30
C ILE A 607 12.73 -7.75 14.80
N ARG A 608 11.65 -7.20 14.21
CA ARG A 608 11.46 -7.20 12.79
C ARG A 608 12.26 -6.12 12.08
N GLU A 609 12.18 -4.90 12.57
CA GLU A 609 12.79 -3.72 11.97
C GLU A 609 13.08 -2.68 13.06
N VAL A 610 14.09 -1.85 12.84
CA VAL A 610 14.35 -0.65 13.65
C VAL A 610 14.24 0.57 12.75
N ALA A 611 13.26 1.42 13.01
CA ALA A 611 13.10 2.67 12.29
C ALA A 611 13.60 3.86 13.11
N LEU A 612 14.16 4.84 12.40
CA LEU A 612 14.63 6.10 12.96
C LEU A 612 13.83 7.26 12.35
N VAL A 613 13.44 8.20 13.19
CA VAL A 613 12.89 9.47 12.74
C VAL A 613 13.80 10.61 13.14
N GLY A 614 13.92 11.61 12.28
CA GLY A 614 14.87 12.68 12.49
C GLY A 614 14.69 13.86 11.55
N ASN A 615 15.57 14.84 11.68
CA ASN A 615 15.56 16.00 10.79
C ASN A 615 16.36 15.70 9.52
N PHE A 616 15.80 16.04 8.36
CA PHE A 616 16.45 15.80 7.07
C PHE A 616 17.61 16.75 6.77
N ASN A 617 17.55 17.99 7.26
CA ASN A 617 18.49 19.06 6.93
C ASN A 617 19.04 19.68 8.20
N ALA A 618 20.08 19.09 8.76
CA ALA A 618 20.78 19.68 9.90
C ALA A 618 22.26 19.89 9.62
#